data_4edde682f752b468b9e59014232f8384
#
_entry.id   4edde682f752b468b9e59014232f8384
#
_cell.length_a   1.000
_cell.length_b   1.000
_cell.length_c   1.000
_cell.angle_alpha   90.00
_cell.angle_beta   90.00
_cell.angle_gamma   90.00
#
_symmetry.space_group_name_H-M   'P 1'
#
loop_
_entity.id
_entity.type
_entity.pdbx_description
1 polymer ?
#
loop_
_entity_poly.entity_id
_entity_poly.type
_entity_poly.pdbx_seq_one_letter_code
_entity_poly.pdbx_strand_id
1 'polypeptide(L)'
;MDLGFEGGFECLKKSINIEIHPDWIAKDRGKWVQLKGTDFHTVFANDIRPDAKVAWVNFFKKRIPNADSIYKIDSIVNLVKAAKEGNKVFPDNIDLVTGGFPCQDFSLSGKRLGFDSQISHLGTLLEKDKPSEESRGKLYMWMREVITLTAPKMFIAENVKGLTNLNDVKTIIEHDFAQAGDGGYLVVPAKVLYAPDFGVPQSRERVIFFGFNKGALKKEALKALKKKSIPAEYDPYPPKTHGDGLKPYVTCRDAFDGLLEPDLATDPAQKIYSKAHFMGARLQGQNEVKLDGVGPTIRSEHHGNIEFRRLSLQNGGTHSQELAAGLQERRLTVRECARIQTFPDYYEFIIKKTKEQKGLSSSDAYKIIGNAVPCVLAYNIAKNIEQKWNNYFEL
;
A
#
# COMPACT_ATOMS: atom_id res chain seq x y z
N MET A 1 1.15 3.72 -2.30
CA MET A 1 0.21 4.58 -3.05
C MET A 1 0.94 5.34 -4.15
N ASP A 2 1.93 6.16 -3.83
CA ASP A 2 2.57 7.12 -4.74
C ASP A 2 3.01 6.52 -6.07
N LEU A 3 3.71 5.36 -6.05
CA LEU A 3 4.13 4.71 -7.30
C LEU A 3 2.95 4.34 -8.22
N GLY A 4 1.85 3.87 -7.63
CA GLY A 4 0.64 3.56 -8.41
C GLY A 4 -0.02 4.82 -8.97
N PHE A 5 -0.04 5.90 -8.19
CA PHE A 5 -0.60 7.19 -8.60
C PHE A 5 0.27 7.91 -9.62
N GLU A 6 1.59 7.87 -9.51
CA GLU A 6 2.50 8.39 -10.55
C GLU A 6 2.45 7.55 -11.84
N GLY A 7 2.18 6.26 -11.74
CA GLY A 7 2.21 5.34 -12.87
C GLY A 7 3.61 5.18 -13.49
N GLY A 8 3.68 4.87 -14.77
CA GLY A 8 4.94 4.80 -15.52
C GLY A 8 5.94 3.77 -14.99
N PHE A 9 5.50 2.69 -14.36
CA PHE A 9 6.35 1.62 -13.83
C PHE A 9 6.11 0.30 -14.56
N GLU A 10 7.04 -0.65 -14.41
CA GLU A 10 6.92 -1.98 -14.99
C GLU A 10 6.20 -2.94 -14.04
N CYS A 11 5.34 -3.78 -14.60
CA CYS A 11 4.72 -4.88 -13.90
C CYS A 11 4.56 -6.10 -14.83
N LEU A 12 4.14 -7.23 -14.29
CA LEU A 12 3.80 -8.40 -15.09
C LEU A 12 2.65 -8.08 -16.05
N LYS A 13 2.77 -8.46 -17.31
CA LYS A 13 1.68 -8.32 -18.31
C LYS A 13 0.40 -9.03 -17.86
N LYS A 14 0.54 -10.14 -17.14
CA LYS A 14 -0.59 -10.88 -16.56
C LYS A 14 -1.36 -10.07 -15.52
N SER A 15 -0.73 -9.09 -14.86
CA SER A 15 -1.36 -8.21 -13.88
C SER A 15 -2.29 -7.16 -14.50
N ILE A 16 -2.28 -6.99 -15.82
CA ILE A 16 -3.13 -6.05 -16.53
C ILE A 16 -4.12 -6.80 -17.42
N ASN A 17 -5.39 -6.53 -17.25
CA ASN A 17 -6.41 -7.04 -18.17
C ASN A 17 -6.55 -6.07 -19.35
N ILE A 18 -5.90 -6.43 -20.46
CA ILE A 18 -5.86 -5.60 -21.69
C ILE A 18 -7.20 -5.57 -22.45
N GLU A 19 -8.10 -6.50 -22.17
CA GLU A 19 -9.45 -6.49 -22.76
C GLU A 19 -10.30 -5.39 -22.12
N ILE A 20 -10.10 -5.16 -20.81
CA ILE A 20 -10.79 -4.09 -20.08
C ILE A 20 -10.04 -2.75 -20.22
N HIS A 21 -8.70 -2.79 -20.23
CA HIS A 21 -7.83 -1.60 -20.20
C HIS A 21 -6.77 -1.65 -21.30
N PRO A 22 -7.16 -1.56 -22.59
CA PRO A 22 -6.22 -1.69 -23.71
C PRO A 22 -5.21 -0.54 -23.79
N ASP A 23 -5.53 0.60 -23.20
CA ASP A 23 -4.76 1.83 -23.25
C ASP A 23 -3.76 2.01 -22.10
N TRP A 24 -3.71 1.12 -21.12
CA TRP A 24 -2.85 1.28 -19.94
C TRP A 24 -1.38 0.96 -20.19
N ILE A 25 -1.07 0.22 -21.25
CA ILE A 25 0.29 -0.18 -21.59
C ILE A 25 0.94 0.88 -22.48
N ALA A 26 2.08 1.43 -22.03
CA ALA A 26 2.94 2.32 -22.81
C ALA A 26 3.92 1.52 -23.68
N LYS A 27 4.47 0.41 -23.14
CA LYS A 27 5.43 -0.45 -23.85
C LYS A 27 5.26 -1.91 -23.43
N ASP A 28 5.08 -2.77 -24.41
CA ASP A 28 5.05 -4.23 -24.22
C ASP A 28 6.47 -4.80 -24.37
N ARG A 29 6.91 -5.57 -23.39
CA ARG A 29 8.21 -6.24 -23.35
C ARG A 29 8.07 -7.78 -23.19
N GLY A 30 6.94 -8.33 -23.63
CA GLY A 30 6.62 -9.75 -23.53
C GLY A 30 5.98 -10.10 -22.18
N LYS A 31 6.72 -10.69 -21.25
CA LYS A 31 6.21 -11.02 -19.90
C LYS A 31 5.97 -9.79 -19.03
N TRP A 32 6.68 -8.73 -19.27
CA TRP A 32 6.63 -7.46 -18.56
C TRP A 32 6.05 -6.37 -19.46
N VAL A 33 5.37 -5.43 -18.84
CA VAL A 33 4.85 -4.25 -19.52
C VAL A 33 5.20 -3.00 -18.73
N GLN A 34 5.50 -1.92 -19.45
CA GLN A 34 5.57 -0.60 -18.87
C GLN A 34 4.18 0.03 -18.90
N LEU A 35 3.68 0.43 -17.77
CA LEU A 35 2.41 1.16 -17.68
C LEU A 35 2.59 2.61 -18.10
N LYS A 36 1.53 3.24 -18.59
CA LYS A 36 1.50 4.69 -18.80
C LYS A 36 1.58 5.43 -17.48
N GLY A 37 2.14 6.63 -17.47
CA GLY A 37 1.99 7.58 -16.38
C GLY A 37 0.52 7.96 -16.18
N THR A 38 0.26 8.60 -15.08
CA THR A 38 -1.02 9.25 -14.78
C THR A 38 -0.82 10.77 -14.75
N ASP A 39 -1.90 11.52 -14.62
CA ASP A 39 -1.85 12.97 -14.44
C ASP A 39 -1.64 13.39 -12.97
N PHE A 40 -1.46 12.43 -12.07
CA PHE A 40 -1.17 12.71 -10.65
C PHE A 40 0.33 12.88 -10.43
N HIS A 41 0.69 13.94 -9.69
CA HIS A 41 2.07 14.25 -9.33
C HIS A 41 2.21 14.41 -7.82
N THR A 42 3.17 13.71 -7.23
CA THR A 42 3.45 13.78 -5.80
C THR A 42 4.22 15.06 -5.47
N VAL A 43 3.61 15.95 -4.70
CA VAL A 43 4.19 17.23 -4.27
C VAL A 43 4.56 17.26 -2.79
N PHE A 44 4.11 16.26 -2.02
CA PHE A 44 4.42 16.08 -0.61
C PHE A 44 4.33 14.61 -0.25
N ALA A 45 5.28 14.11 0.52
CA ALA A 45 5.28 12.77 1.10
C ALA A 45 5.73 12.81 2.56
N ASN A 46 5.20 11.93 3.40
CA ASN A 46 5.53 11.88 4.82
C ASN A 46 5.50 10.46 5.37
N ASP A 47 6.48 10.15 6.17
CA ASP A 47 6.52 9.00 7.09
C ASP A 47 7.44 9.33 8.27
N ILE A 48 7.22 8.73 9.43
CA ILE A 48 8.13 8.83 10.57
C ILE A 48 9.43 8.02 10.37
N ARG A 49 9.47 7.14 9.39
CA ARG A 49 10.54 6.18 9.16
C ARG A 49 11.61 6.71 8.19
N PRO A 50 12.86 6.88 8.66
CA PRO A 50 13.95 7.33 7.80
C PRO A 50 14.31 6.33 6.68
N ASP A 51 14.12 5.02 6.91
CA ASP A 51 14.34 3.98 5.92
C ASP A 51 13.30 4.04 4.78
N ALA A 52 12.04 4.37 5.09
CA ALA A 52 11.01 4.61 4.08
C ALA A 52 11.41 5.78 3.16
N LYS A 53 11.92 6.90 3.71
CA LYS A 53 12.47 8.01 2.92
C LYS A 53 13.60 7.54 2.00
N VAL A 54 14.56 6.76 2.52
CA VAL A 54 15.69 6.27 1.71
C VAL A 54 15.20 5.49 0.48
N ALA A 55 14.29 4.55 0.67
CA ALA A 55 13.74 3.75 -0.42
C ALA A 55 12.96 4.63 -1.42
N TRP A 56 12.09 5.50 -0.92
CA TRP A 56 11.24 6.37 -1.73
C TRP A 56 12.07 7.36 -2.55
N VAL A 57 12.97 8.11 -1.90
CA VAL A 57 13.82 9.10 -2.57
C VAL A 57 14.75 8.44 -3.58
N ASN A 58 15.34 7.29 -3.26
CA ASN A 58 16.22 6.60 -4.21
C ASN A 58 15.50 6.22 -5.50
N PHE A 59 14.23 5.89 -5.42
CA PHE A 59 13.42 5.60 -6.60
C PHE A 59 12.96 6.88 -7.30
N PHE A 60 12.34 7.81 -6.57
CA PHE A 60 11.66 8.96 -7.15
C PHE A 60 12.59 10.09 -7.60
N LYS A 61 13.82 10.19 -7.08
CA LYS A 61 14.79 11.22 -7.52
C LYS A 61 15.09 11.23 -9.01
N LYS A 62 14.83 10.09 -9.71
CA LYS A 62 14.95 9.98 -11.17
C LYS A 62 13.75 10.54 -11.94
N ARG A 63 12.65 10.83 -11.25
CA ARG A 63 11.37 11.29 -11.81
C ARG A 63 10.98 12.67 -11.27
N ILE A 64 11.26 12.92 -9.99
CA ILE A 64 10.92 14.13 -9.26
C ILE A 64 12.22 14.83 -8.85
N PRO A 65 12.59 15.96 -9.48
CA PRO A 65 13.88 16.61 -9.24
C PRO A 65 14.17 16.97 -7.78
N ASN A 66 13.15 17.35 -7.02
CA ASN A 66 13.23 17.75 -5.61
C ASN A 66 12.70 16.67 -4.63
N ALA A 67 12.76 15.39 -5.01
CA ALA A 67 12.21 14.25 -4.24
C ALA A 67 12.64 14.26 -2.76
N ASP A 68 13.91 14.60 -2.45
CA ASP A 68 14.38 14.64 -1.07
C ASP A 68 13.71 15.74 -0.25
N SER A 69 13.46 16.90 -0.83
CA SER A 69 12.88 18.06 -0.13
C SER A 69 11.40 17.93 0.16
N ILE A 70 10.65 17.24 -0.73
CA ILE A 70 9.20 17.03 -0.56
C ILE A 70 8.89 15.89 0.40
N TYR A 71 9.85 14.99 0.69
CA TYR A 71 9.67 13.90 1.65
C TYR A 71 10.07 14.31 3.05
N LYS A 72 9.10 14.44 3.94
CA LYS A 72 9.31 14.84 5.35
C LYS A 72 9.38 13.61 6.26
N ILE A 73 10.46 13.52 7.05
CA ILE A 73 10.59 12.53 8.14
C ILE A 73 10.14 13.21 9.42
N ASP A 74 8.87 13.07 9.76
CA ASP A 74 8.32 13.55 11.03
C ASP A 74 7.00 12.86 11.31
N SER A 75 6.54 12.92 12.55
CA SER A 75 5.18 12.52 12.89
C SER A 75 4.18 13.49 12.24
N ILE A 76 3.12 12.93 11.65
CA ILE A 76 2.02 13.75 11.13
C ILE A 76 1.41 14.65 12.20
N VAL A 77 1.45 14.23 13.47
CA VAL A 77 1.00 15.01 14.63
C VAL A 77 1.81 16.32 14.74
N ASN A 78 3.16 16.23 14.68
CA ASN A 78 4.04 17.39 14.76
C ASN A 78 3.83 18.31 13.57
N LEU A 79 3.72 17.75 12.37
CA LEU A 79 3.50 18.51 11.14
C LEU A 79 2.18 19.30 11.19
N VAL A 80 1.10 18.68 11.65
CA VAL A 80 -0.20 19.36 11.82
C VAL A 80 -0.13 20.45 12.88
N LYS A 81 0.51 20.17 14.04
CA LYS A 81 0.68 21.19 15.09
C LYS A 81 1.45 22.39 14.56
N ALA A 82 2.57 22.16 13.89
CA ALA A 82 3.37 23.25 13.29
C ALA A 82 2.57 24.05 12.26
N ALA A 83 1.76 23.39 11.43
CA ALA A 83 0.90 24.07 10.47
C ALA A 83 -0.16 24.94 11.14
N LYS A 84 -0.78 24.46 12.25
CA LYS A 84 -1.74 25.24 13.05
C LYS A 84 -1.10 26.44 13.76
N GLU A 85 0.20 26.39 14.05
CA GLU A 85 0.99 27.50 14.58
C GLU A 85 1.39 28.53 13.49
N GLY A 86 0.96 28.32 12.23
CA GLY A 86 1.21 29.23 11.12
C GLY A 86 2.46 28.92 10.29
N ASN A 87 3.14 27.79 10.56
CA ASN A 87 4.25 27.37 9.72
C ASN A 87 3.74 26.80 8.38
N LYS A 88 4.39 27.15 7.28
CA LYS A 88 4.07 26.59 5.95
C LYS A 88 4.63 25.16 5.82
N VAL A 89 3.88 24.17 6.29
CA VAL A 89 4.24 22.75 6.29
C VAL A 89 3.76 22.05 5.02
N PHE A 90 2.49 22.22 4.69
CA PHE A 90 1.86 21.57 3.54
C PHE A 90 1.87 22.48 2.31
N PRO A 91 1.94 21.91 1.09
CA PRO A 91 1.79 22.68 -0.15
C PRO A 91 0.38 23.28 -0.27
N ASP A 92 0.27 24.37 -1.03
CA ASP A 92 -0.99 24.96 -1.42
C ASP A 92 -1.60 24.22 -2.63
N ASN A 93 -2.90 24.37 -2.85
CA ASN A 93 -3.63 23.88 -4.03
C ASN A 93 -3.50 22.37 -4.25
N ILE A 94 -3.75 21.59 -3.21
CA ILE A 94 -3.71 20.14 -3.27
C ILE A 94 -5.03 19.60 -3.82
N ASP A 95 -4.98 18.86 -4.92
CA ASP A 95 -6.17 18.21 -5.48
C ASP A 95 -6.53 16.92 -4.75
N LEU A 96 -5.52 16.13 -4.35
CA LEU A 96 -5.71 14.82 -3.75
C LEU A 96 -4.78 14.60 -2.56
N VAL A 97 -5.34 14.15 -1.44
CA VAL A 97 -4.59 13.62 -0.30
C VAL A 97 -4.77 12.11 -0.24
N THR A 98 -3.68 11.35 -0.19
CA THR A 98 -3.71 9.90 0.09
C THR A 98 -3.03 9.62 1.41
N GLY A 99 -3.57 8.70 2.22
CA GLY A 99 -2.94 8.35 3.50
C GLY A 99 -3.32 6.95 3.99
N GLY A 100 -2.36 6.31 4.67
CA GLY A 100 -2.57 5.11 5.43
C GLY A 100 -2.25 5.38 6.90
N PHE A 101 -3.23 5.48 7.76
CA PHE A 101 -2.99 5.64 9.18
C PHE A 101 -2.64 4.30 9.83
N PRO A 102 -1.87 4.27 10.95
CA PRO A 102 -1.41 3.02 11.57
C PRO A 102 -2.53 2.03 11.87
N CYS A 103 -2.30 0.78 11.46
CA CYS A 103 -3.27 -0.31 11.55
C CYS A 103 -3.00 -1.28 12.71
N GLN A 104 -1.92 -1.10 13.48
CA GLN A 104 -1.46 -2.12 14.44
C GLN A 104 -2.50 -2.42 15.53
N ASP A 105 -3.30 -1.45 15.92
CA ASP A 105 -4.34 -1.60 16.93
C ASP A 105 -5.68 -2.11 16.33
N PHE A 106 -5.79 -2.13 14.99
CA PHE A 106 -6.94 -2.66 14.26
C PHE A 106 -6.66 -4.00 13.55
N SER A 107 -5.40 -4.46 13.54
CA SER A 107 -4.98 -5.68 12.85
C SER A 107 -5.36 -6.94 13.63
N LEU A 108 -5.66 -8.04 12.91
CA LEU A 108 -5.88 -9.36 13.48
C LEU A 108 -4.65 -9.91 14.23
N SER A 109 -3.46 -9.48 13.84
CA SER A 109 -2.18 -9.84 14.49
C SER A 109 -1.77 -8.90 15.62
N GLY A 110 -2.46 -7.76 15.80
CA GLY A 110 -2.24 -6.82 16.89
C GLY A 110 -3.08 -7.11 18.13
N LYS A 111 -2.93 -6.29 19.19
CA LYS A 111 -3.70 -6.40 20.43
C LYS A 111 -5.17 -6.00 20.29
N ARG A 112 -5.63 -5.57 19.12
CA ARG A 112 -7.00 -5.14 18.79
C ARG A 112 -7.56 -4.08 19.73
N LEU A 113 -6.71 -3.18 20.25
CA LEU A 113 -7.13 -2.14 21.19
C LEU A 113 -7.94 -1.02 20.49
N GLY A 114 -7.90 -0.94 19.16
CA GLY A 114 -8.65 0.06 18.41
C GLY A 114 -8.36 1.48 18.89
N PHE A 115 -9.41 2.21 19.28
CA PHE A 115 -9.29 3.56 19.83
C PHE A 115 -8.70 3.63 21.24
N ASP A 116 -8.63 2.50 21.96
CA ASP A 116 -8.10 2.42 23.33
C ASP A 116 -6.59 2.14 23.36
N SER A 117 -5.88 2.36 22.25
CA SER A 117 -4.43 2.18 22.17
C SER A 117 -3.70 3.07 23.17
N GLN A 118 -2.84 2.45 23.98
CA GLN A 118 -1.95 3.13 24.94
C GLN A 118 -0.56 3.44 24.35
N ILE A 119 -0.39 3.31 23.04
CA ILE A 119 0.88 3.57 22.38
C ILE A 119 0.81 4.92 21.68
N SER A 120 1.79 5.80 21.93
CA SER A 120 1.89 7.12 21.32
C SER A 120 2.17 7.03 19.81
N HIS A 121 1.99 8.15 19.11
CA HIS A 121 2.35 8.29 17.70
C HIS A 121 3.85 8.06 17.42
N LEU A 122 4.72 8.18 18.44
CA LEU A 122 6.16 7.90 18.35
C LEU A 122 6.50 6.44 18.71
N GLY A 123 5.52 5.62 19.08
CA GLY A 123 5.72 4.21 19.42
C GLY A 123 6.07 3.94 20.89
N THR A 124 6.00 4.94 21.78
CA THR A 124 6.22 4.82 23.21
C THR A 124 4.91 4.50 23.95
N LEU A 125 4.98 3.82 25.11
CA LEU A 125 3.82 3.61 25.97
C LEU A 125 3.38 4.95 26.57
N LEU A 126 2.08 5.23 26.47
CA LEU A 126 1.43 6.35 27.17
C LEU A 126 1.15 5.95 28.62
N GLU A 127 1.07 6.91 29.55
CA GLU A 127 0.72 6.66 30.94
C GLU A 127 -0.61 5.91 31.07
N LYS A 128 -0.69 5.03 32.09
CA LYS A 128 -1.60 3.89 32.20
C LYS A 128 -3.10 4.17 32.09
N ASP A 129 -3.59 5.40 32.17
CA ASP A 129 -5.01 5.64 32.45
C ASP A 129 -5.77 6.58 31.50
N LYS A 130 -5.17 7.07 30.41
CA LYS A 130 -5.90 7.92 29.43
C LYS A 130 -5.43 7.70 28.00
N PRO A 131 -6.26 7.13 27.11
CA PRO A 131 -6.00 7.20 25.68
C PRO A 131 -6.01 8.69 25.26
N SER A 132 -4.83 9.19 24.83
CA SER A 132 -4.72 10.55 24.32
C SER A 132 -5.14 10.58 22.83
N GLU A 133 -5.51 11.77 22.33
CA GLU A 133 -5.75 11.98 20.88
C GLU A 133 -4.51 11.63 20.04
N GLU A 134 -3.32 11.61 20.65
CA GLU A 134 -2.04 11.24 20.05
C GLU A 134 -1.79 9.74 20.03
N SER A 135 -2.69 8.91 20.58
CA SER A 135 -2.58 7.46 20.52
C SER A 135 -2.68 6.95 19.07
N ARG A 136 -2.00 5.83 18.77
CA ARG A 136 -2.01 5.25 17.42
C ARG A 136 -3.42 4.91 16.92
N GLY A 137 -4.31 4.50 17.80
CA GLY A 137 -5.70 4.20 17.45
C GLY A 137 -6.48 5.42 16.96
N LYS A 138 -6.04 6.62 17.29
CA LYS A 138 -6.68 7.89 16.89
C LYS A 138 -5.92 8.65 15.78
N LEU A 139 -4.87 8.08 15.22
CA LEU A 139 -4.07 8.75 14.18
C LEU A 139 -4.85 9.05 12.88
N TYR A 140 -6.00 8.41 12.64
CA TYR A 140 -6.90 8.80 11.55
C TYR A 140 -7.42 10.24 11.72
N MET A 141 -7.57 10.72 12.97
CA MET A 141 -7.98 12.11 13.26
C MET A 141 -6.94 13.12 12.76
N TRP A 142 -5.66 12.77 12.83
CA TRP A 142 -4.60 13.63 12.30
C TRP A 142 -4.59 13.66 10.77
N MET A 143 -4.98 12.57 10.10
CA MET A 143 -5.27 12.61 8.67
C MET A 143 -6.47 13.52 8.38
N ARG A 144 -7.52 13.49 9.20
CA ARG A 144 -8.64 14.45 9.11
C ARG A 144 -8.17 15.89 9.22
N GLU A 145 -7.24 16.18 10.16
CA GLU A 145 -6.67 17.52 10.31
C GLU A 145 -5.85 17.94 9.07
N VAL A 146 -5.08 17.04 8.46
CA VAL A 146 -4.41 17.33 7.18
C VAL A 146 -5.42 17.68 6.10
N ILE A 147 -6.50 16.90 5.98
CA ILE A 147 -7.58 17.17 5.02
C ILE A 147 -8.22 18.54 5.30
N THR A 148 -8.42 18.90 6.57
CA THR A 148 -8.96 20.20 6.97
C THR A 148 -8.04 21.34 6.56
N LEU A 149 -6.72 21.21 6.81
CA LEU A 149 -5.72 22.23 6.53
C LEU A 149 -5.43 22.43 5.04
N THR A 150 -5.45 21.33 4.26
CA THR A 150 -5.11 21.36 2.84
C THR A 150 -6.33 21.48 1.92
N ALA A 151 -7.53 21.23 2.45
CA ALA A 151 -8.82 21.31 1.74
C ALA A 151 -8.79 20.70 0.32
N PRO A 152 -8.28 19.45 0.14
CA PRO A 152 -8.16 18.85 -1.19
C PRO A 152 -9.54 18.66 -1.83
N LYS A 153 -9.59 18.59 -3.17
CA LYS A 153 -10.84 18.22 -3.88
C LYS A 153 -11.30 16.81 -3.49
N MET A 154 -10.33 15.91 -3.23
CA MET A 154 -10.60 14.52 -2.86
C MET A 154 -9.56 14.00 -1.86
N PHE A 155 -9.95 13.03 -1.02
CA PHE A 155 -8.99 12.24 -0.26
C PHE A 155 -9.25 10.74 -0.41
N ILE A 156 -8.19 9.95 -0.21
CA ILE A 156 -8.23 8.49 -0.16
C ILE A 156 -7.53 8.04 1.11
N ALA A 157 -8.25 7.37 2.00
CA ALA A 157 -7.68 6.77 3.20
C ALA A 157 -7.68 5.24 3.07
N GLU A 158 -6.57 4.61 3.46
CA GLU A 158 -6.39 3.16 3.39
C GLU A 158 -6.14 2.58 4.79
N ASN A 159 -6.70 1.38 5.03
CA ASN A 159 -6.36 0.60 6.22
C ASN A 159 -6.58 -0.90 5.99
N VAL A 160 -6.25 -1.71 6.99
CA VAL A 160 -6.49 -3.16 6.95
C VAL A 160 -7.98 -3.49 7.09
N LYS A 161 -8.42 -4.61 6.50
CA LYS A 161 -9.80 -5.13 6.66
C LYS A 161 -10.20 -5.28 8.12
N GLY A 162 -9.25 -5.62 9.03
CA GLY A 162 -9.54 -5.80 10.45
C GLY A 162 -10.26 -4.62 11.09
N LEU A 163 -10.08 -3.41 10.56
CA LEU A 163 -10.80 -2.22 11.00
C LEU A 163 -12.33 -2.36 10.84
N THR A 164 -12.80 -3.03 9.80
CA THR A 164 -14.25 -3.22 9.57
C THR A 164 -14.89 -4.26 10.51
N ASN A 165 -14.09 -5.01 11.24
CA ASN A 165 -14.55 -6.05 12.19
C ASN A 165 -14.65 -5.54 13.63
N LEU A 166 -14.34 -4.28 13.89
CA LEU A 166 -14.35 -3.66 15.20
C LEU A 166 -15.58 -2.74 15.31
N ASN A 167 -16.69 -3.28 15.83
CA ASN A 167 -17.93 -2.56 16.10
C ASN A 167 -18.17 -1.39 15.08
N ASP A 168 -18.54 -0.22 15.54
CA ASP A 168 -18.86 0.95 14.70
C ASP A 168 -17.64 1.77 14.21
N VAL A 169 -16.39 1.25 14.36
CA VAL A 169 -15.17 1.99 14.04
C VAL A 169 -15.16 2.53 12.60
N LYS A 170 -15.56 1.70 11.63
CA LYS A 170 -15.67 2.14 10.23
C LYS A 170 -16.63 3.33 10.08
N THR A 171 -17.81 3.24 10.69
CA THR A 171 -18.86 4.29 10.64
C THR A 171 -18.41 5.55 11.34
N ILE A 172 -17.72 5.44 12.47
CA ILE A 172 -17.15 6.58 13.21
C ILE A 172 -16.13 7.31 12.32
N ILE A 173 -15.21 6.57 11.70
CA ILE A 173 -14.19 7.15 10.81
C ILE A 173 -14.83 7.83 9.58
N GLU A 174 -15.83 7.20 8.96
CA GLU A 174 -16.59 7.79 7.84
C GLU A 174 -17.26 9.10 8.28
N HIS A 175 -17.89 9.11 9.45
CA HIS A 175 -18.54 10.29 10.00
C HIS A 175 -17.53 11.41 10.29
N ASP A 176 -16.41 11.08 10.95
CA ASP A 176 -15.40 12.08 11.31
C ASP A 176 -14.73 12.69 10.07
N PHE A 177 -14.44 11.88 9.05
CA PHE A 177 -13.95 12.39 7.77
C PHE A 177 -14.98 13.26 7.05
N ALA A 178 -16.28 12.95 7.17
CA ALA A 178 -17.33 13.77 6.58
C ALA A 178 -17.43 15.17 7.20
N GLN A 179 -16.91 15.36 8.41
CA GLN A 179 -16.86 16.64 9.13
C GLN A 179 -15.53 17.39 8.94
N ALA A 180 -14.63 16.93 8.07
CA ALA A 180 -13.36 17.59 7.83
C ALA A 180 -13.55 18.93 7.10
N GLY A 181 -12.90 19.99 7.58
CA GLY A 181 -12.88 21.31 6.95
C GLY A 181 -14.25 22.01 6.88
N ASP A 182 -14.24 23.23 6.34
CA ASP A 182 -15.45 24.01 6.13
C ASP A 182 -16.29 23.40 4.99
N GLY A 183 -17.60 23.25 5.19
CA GLY A 183 -18.51 22.61 4.23
C GLY A 183 -18.46 21.08 4.21
N GLY A 184 -17.44 20.45 4.77
CA GLY A 184 -17.28 19.02 4.93
C GLY A 184 -17.11 18.25 3.62
N TYR A 185 -16.93 16.93 3.78
CA TYR A 185 -16.74 15.98 2.66
C TYR A 185 -17.95 15.05 2.50
N LEU A 186 -18.21 14.66 1.27
CA LEU A 186 -19.06 13.51 0.99
C LEU A 186 -18.18 12.26 1.03
N VAL A 187 -18.31 11.46 2.08
CA VAL A 187 -17.62 10.16 2.19
C VAL A 187 -18.56 9.09 1.66
N VAL A 188 -18.12 8.38 0.61
CA VAL A 188 -18.88 7.23 0.10
C VAL A 188 -18.62 6.01 0.99
N PRO A 189 -19.59 5.07 1.13
CA PRO A 189 -19.41 3.90 1.98
C PRO A 189 -18.12 3.14 1.65
N ALA A 190 -17.24 2.98 2.65
CA ALA A 190 -15.94 2.35 2.46
C ALA A 190 -16.10 0.87 2.09
N LYS A 191 -15.32 0.44 1.08
CA LYS A 191 -15.31 -0.95 0.59
C LYS A 191 -13.97 -1.61 0.89
N VAL A 192 -14.01 -2.93 1.12
CA VAL A 192 -12.81 -3.76 1.18
C VAL A 192 -12.47 -4.21 -0.23
N LEU A 193 -11.27 -3.88 -0.68
CA LEU A 193 -10.72 -4.35 -1.96
C LEU A 193 -9.83 -5.58 -1.72
N TYR A 194 -10.06 -6.63 -2.49
CA TYR A 194 -9.24 -7.84 -2.52
C TYR A 194 -8.22 -7.70 -3.66
N ALA A 195 -6.95 -7.56 -3.32
CA ALA A 195 -5.89 -7.21 -4.26
C ALA A 195 -5.79 -8.13 -5.49
N PRO A 196 -6.01 -9.47 -5.41
CA PRO A 196 -6.04 -10.34 -6.58
C PRO A 196 -7.08 -9.96 -7.62
N ASP A 197 -8.23 -9.39 -7.23
CA ASP A 197 -9.26 -8.93 -8.17
C ASP A 197 -8.74 -7.82 -9.11
N PHE A 198 -7.58 -7.25 -8.82
CA PHE A 198 -6.92 -6.17 -9.55
C PHE A 198 -5.55 -6.57 -10.13
N GLY A 199 -5.29 -7.88 -10.29
CA GLY A 199 -4.07 -8.40 -10.90
C GLY A 199 -2.84 -8.44 -9.99
N VAL A 200 -3.03 -8.38 -8.69
CA VAL A 200 -1.95 -8.50 -7.70
C VAL A 200 -1.81 -9.97 -7.28
N PRO A 201 -0.61 -10.58 -7.35
CA PRO A 201 -0.38 -11.97 -6.94
C PRO A 201 -0.31 -12.14 -5.42
N GLN A 202 -1.23 -11.51 -4.67
CA GLN A 202 -1.22 -11.50 -3.22
C GLN A 202 -2.62 -11.50 -2.62
N SER A 203 -2.91 -12.45 -1.74
CA SER A 203 -4.12 -12.46 -0.92
C SER A 203 -4.06 -11.37 0.14
N ARG A 204 -4.38 -10.14 -0.28
CA ARG A 204 -4.35 -8.94 0.56
C ARG A 204 -5.68 -8.19 0.46
N GLU A 205 -6.27 -7.87 1.59
CA GLU A 205 -7.51 -7.11 1.67
C GLU A 205 -7.25 -5.76 2.34
N ARG A 206 -7.79 -4.69 1.74
CA ARG A 206 -7.67 -3.32 2.27
C ARG A 206 -8.99 -2.61 2.21
N VAL A 207 -9.35 -1.97 3.31
CA VAL A 207 -10.49 -1.04 3.32
C VAL A 207 -10.02 0.31 2.77
N ILE A 208 -10.79 0.83 1.81
CA ILE A 208 -10.52 2.11 1.16
C ILE A 208 -11.70 3.05 1.43
N PHE A 209 -11.37 4.25 1.87
CA PHE A 209 -12.31 5.35 2.06
C PHE A 209 -12.07 6.40 0.97
N PHE A 210 -13.13 6.86 0.34
CA PHE A 210 -13.10 7.98 -0.59
C PHE A 210 -13.95 9.13 -0.05
N GLY A 211 -13.36 10.31 0.01
CA GLY A 211 -14.06 11.53 0.40
C GLY A 211 -13.89 12.62 -0.63
N PHE A 212 -14.96 13.31 -0.93
CA PHE A 212 -15.04 14.37 -1.93
C PHE A 212 -15.43 15.68 -1.24
N ASN A 213 -14.69 16.75 -1.48
CA ASN A 213 -15.00 18.08 -0.99
C ASN A 213 -16.35 18.53 -1.60
N LYS A 214 -17.34 18.72 -0.75
CA LYS A 214 -18.71 19.08 -1.21
C LYS A 214 -18.75 20.40 -1.97
N GLY A 215 -17.86 21.35 -1.61
CA GLY A 215 -17.77 22.66 -2.28
C GLY A 215 -17.12 22.58 -3.67
N ALA A 216 -16.30 21.56 -3.93
CA ALA A 216 -15.62 21.35 -5.21
C ALA A 216 -16.41 20.45 -6.18
N LEU A 217 -17.37 19.64 -5.67
CA LEU A 217 -18.11 18.70 -6.49
C LEU A 217 -19.11 19.40 -7.43
N LYS A 218 -19.17 18.92 -8.67
CA LYS A 218 -20.30 19.20 -9.57
C LYS A 218 -21.62 18.74 -8.95
N LYS A 219 -22.70 19.47 -9.23
CA LYS A 219 -24.04 19.15 -8.68
C LYS A 219 -24.51 17.74 -9.08
N GLU A 220 -24.22 17.31 -10.30
CA GLU A 220 -24.55 15.98 -10.83
C GLU A 220 -23.78 14.90 -10.10
N ALA A 221 -22.46 15.09 -9.89
CA ALA A 221 -21.61 14.20 -9.12
C ALA A 221 -22.09 14.05 -7.67
N LEU A 222 -22.42 15.17 -7.01
CA LEU A 222 -22.97 15.16 -5.64
C LEU A 222 -24.25 14.34 -5.53
N LYS A 223 -25.15 14.46 -6.53
CA LYS A 223 -26.40 13.67 -6.59
C LYS A 223 -26.12 12.19 -6.85
N ALA A 224 -25.20 11.90 -7.77
CA ALA A 224 -24.86 10.52 -8.16
C ALA A 224 -24.20 9.76 -7.00
N LEU A 225 -23.22 10.38 -6.32
CA LEU A 225 -22.45 9.78 -5.22
C LEU A 225 -23.30 9.52 -3.95
N LYS A 226 -24.43 10.22 -3.79
CA LYS A 226 -25.40 10.00 -2.69
C LYS A 226 -26.33 8.81 -2.92
N LYS A 227 -26.38 8.25 -4.14
CA LYS A 227 -27.26 7.11 -4.43
C LYS A 227 -26.79 5.84 -3.71
N LYS A 228 -27.71 4.99 -3.28
CA LYS A 228 -27.42 3.68 -2.71
C LYS A 228 -26.59 2.80 -3.66
N SER A 229 -26.86 2.87 -4.97
CA SER A 229 -26.05 2.32 -6.04
C SER A 229 -25.49 3.49 -6.84
N ILE A 230 -24.19 3.73 -6.68
CA ILE A 230 -23.49 4.80 -7.40
C ILE A 230 -23.39 4.37 -8.86
N PRO A 231 -23.77 5.21 -9.83
CA PRO A 231 -23.58 4.90 -11.26
C PRO A 231 -22.09 4.69 -11.59
N ALA A 232 -21.81 3.79 -12.53
CA ALA A 232 -20.45 3.36 -12.84
C ALA A 232 -19.51 4.53 -13.22
N GLU A 233 -20.03 5.53 -13.90
CA GLU A 233 -19.29 6.74 -14.31
C GLU A 233 -18.91 7.66 -13.13
N TYR A 234 -19.52 7.43 -11.94
CA TYR A 234 -19.22 8.17 -10.70
C TYR A 234 -18.69 7.26 -9.57
N ASP A 235 -18.64 5.92 -9.75
CA ASP A 235 -18.14 5.03 -8.67
C ASP A 235 -16.61 5.19 -8.55
N PRO A 236 -16.07 5.68 -7.41
CA PRO A 236 -14.63 5.85 -7.23
C PRO A 236 -13.89 4.52 -7.10
N TYR A 237 -14.60 3.43 -6.82
CA TYR A 237 -13.99 2.11 -6.74
C TYR A 237 -13.74 1.54 -8.14
N PRO A 238 -12.50 1.08 -8.43
CA PRO A 238 -12.20 0.45 -9.72
C PRO A 238 -13.01 -0.83 -9.89
N PRO A 239 -13.45 -1.17 -11.10
CA PRO A 239 -14.05 -2.46 -11.40
C PRO A 239 -13.00 -3.57 -11.24
N LYS A 240 -13.44 -4.77 -10.88
CA LYS A 240 -12.57 -5.95 -10.86
C LYS A 240 -12.07 -6.26 -12.28
N THR A 241 -10.84 -6.71 -12.37
CA THR A 241 -10.19 -7.04 -13.65
C THR A 241 -9.79 -8.51 -13.73
N HIS A 242 -9.77 -9.20 -12.59
CA HIS A 242 -9.38 -10.61 -12.44
C HIS A 242 -10.38 -11.35 -11.55
N GLY A 243 -10.39 -12.68 -11.64
CA GLY A 243 -11.26 -13.55 -10.87
C GLY A 243 -12.37 -14.17 -11.70
N ASP A 244 -13.47 -14.57 -11.05
CA ASP A 244 -14.56 -15.34 -11.66
C ASP A 244 -15.13 -14.62 -12.90
N GLY A 245 -15.09 -15.30 -14.05
CA GLY A 245 -15.56 -14.78 -15.33
C GLY A 245 -14.68 -13.72 -15.98
N LEU A 246 -13.54 -13.38 -15.37
CA LEU A 246 -12.56 -12.43 -15.86
C LEU A 246 -11.22 -13.11 -16.09
N LYS A 247 -10.16 -12.31 -16.27
CA LYS A 247 -8.79 -12.82 -16.39
C LYS A 247 -8.42 -13.64 -15.13
N PRO A 248 -7.78 -14.81 -15.25
CA PRO A 248 -7.33 -15.59 -14.09
C PRO A 248 -6.43 -14.80 -13.16
N TYR A 249 -6.47 -15.11 -11.85
CA TYR A 249 -5.57 -14.50 -10.88
C TYR A 249 -4.11 -14.76 -11.25
N VAL A 250 -3.27 -13.74 -10.99
CA VAL A 250 -1.83 -13.85 -11.13
C VAL A 250 -1.29 -14.68 -9.96
N THR A 251 -0.43 -15.66 -10.28
CA THR A 251 0.08 -16.62 -9.29
C THR A 251 1.46 -16.24 -8.77
N CYS A 252 1.90 -16.90 -7.69
CA CYS A 252 3.30 -16.81 -7.23
C CYS A 252 4.27 -17.29 -8.31
N ARG A 253 3.92 -18.33 -9.08
CA ARG A 253 4.73 -18.83 -10.19
C ARG A 253 4.95 -17.75 -11.23
N ASP A 254 3.92 -17.00 -11.59
CA ASP A 254 4.04 -15.86 -12.49
C ASP A 254 4.95 -14.77 -11.93
N ALA A 255 4.80 -14.45 -10.64
CA ALA A 255 5.61 -13.43 -9.97
C ALA A 255 7.07 -13.83 -9.85
N PHE A 256 7.38 -15.11 -9.65
CA PHE A 256 8.75 -15.59 -9.47
C PHE A 256 9.43 -16.01 -10.78
N ASP A 257 8.70 -16.00 -11.89
CA ASP A 257 9.27 -16.40 -13.18
C ASP A 257 10.49 -15.53 -13.55
N GLY A 258 11.58 -16.22 -13.94
CA GLY A 258 12.87 -15.60 -14.26
C GLY A 258 13.72 -15.18 -13.06
N LEU A 259 13.25 -15.37 -11.81
CA LEU A 259 14.12 -15.20 -10.64
C LEU A 259 15.02 -16.42 -10.47
N LEU A 260 16.32 -16.15 -10.29
CA LEU A 260 17.29 -17.18 -9.96
C LEU A 260 17.26 -17.50 -8.47
N GLU A 261 17.75 -18.69 -8.09
CA GLU A 261 18.01 -18.97 -6.67
C GLU A 261 19.03 -17.95 -6.09
N PRO A 262 18.95 -17.65 -4.78
CA PRO A 262 19.75 -16.57 -4.17
C PRO A 262 21.25 -16.63 -4.43
N ASP A 263 21.82 -17.82 -4.46
CA ASP A 263 23.26 -18.01 -4.68
C ASP A 263 23.70 -17.72 -6.13
N LEU A 264 22.77 -17.81 -7.07
CA LEU A 264 23.01 -17.56 -8.50
C LEU A 264 22.56 -16.14 -8.92
N ALA A 265 21.82 -15.44 -8.06
CA ALA A 265 21.27 -14.13 -8.39
C ALA A 265 22.36 -13.05 -8.42
N THR A 266 22.14 -12.01 -9.22
CA THR A 266 22.96 -10.77 -9.20
C THR A 266 22.27 -9.67 -8.40
N ASP A 267 20.92 -9.64 -8.39
CA ASP A 267 20.12 -8.68 -7.63
C ASP A 267 20.34 -8.85 -6.12
N PRO A 268 20.82 -7.82 -5.40
CA PRO A 268 21.00 -7.90 -3.95
C PRO A 268 19.72 -8.26 -3.19
N ALA A 269 18.56 -7.83 -3.67
CA ALA A 269 17.27 -8.13 -3.05
C ALA A 269 16.85 -9.60 -3.25
N GLN A 270 17.32 -10.26 -4.32
CA GLN A 270 17.11 -11.69 -4.54
C GLN A 270 18.10 -12.56 -3.78
N LYS A 271 19.32 -12.06 -3.49
CA LYS A 271 20.31 -12.77 -2.68
C LYS A 271 19.92 -12.95 -1.21
N ILE A 272 19.10 -12.05 -0.70
CA ILE A 272 18.87 -11.95 0.75
C ILE A 272 17.47 -12.46 1.12
N TYR A 273 17.46 -13.37 2.08
CA TYR A 273 16.24 -13.89 2.71
C TYR A 273 16.47 -14.14 4.20
N SER A 274 15.40 -14.22 4.98
CA SER A 274 15.46 -14.54 6.41
C SER A 274 15.96 -15.95 6.64
N LYS A 275 16.92 -16.12 7.55
CA LYS A 275 17.47 -17.40 7.99
C LYS A 275 16.73 -17.99 9.18
N ALA A 276 15.60 -17.41 9.61
CA ALA A 276 14.79 -17.92 10.71
C ALA A 276 14.25 -19.32 10.37
N HIS A 277 14.50 -20.26 11.30
CA HIS A 277 14.08 -21.65 11.15
C HIS A 277 12.56 -21.83 11.17
N PHE A 278 12.10 -22.96 10.67
CA PHE A 278 10.71 -23.39 10.81
C PHE A 278 10.41 -23.70 12.29
N MET A 279 9.29 -23.17 12.78
CA MET A 279 8.87 -23.29 14.19
C MET A 279 7.52 -23.99 14.33
N GLY A 280 7.01 -24.61 13.25
CA GLY A 280 5.73 -25.32 13.23
C GLY A 280 4.61 -24.56 12.53
N ALA A 281 3.79 -25.28 11.78
CA ALA A 281 2.78 -24.73 10.87
C ALA A 281 1.67 -23.88 11.53
N ARG A 282 1.51 -23.96 12.86
CA ARG A 282 0.50 -23.18 13.59
C ARG A 282 0.88 -21.73 13.83
N LEU A 283 2.16 -21.40 13.65
CA LEU A 283 2.67 -20.05 13.87
C LEU A 283 2.59 -19.23 12.58
N GLN A 284 2.51 -17.93 12.74
CA GLN A 284 2.48 -16.98 11.62
C GLN A 284 3.80 -16.98 10.86
N GLY A 285 3.74 -16.90 9.53
CA GLY A 285 4.94 -16.92 8.68
C GLY A 285 5.58 -18.29 8.52
N GLN A 286 4.89 -19.37 8.91
CA GLN A 286 5.42 -20.74 8.86
C GLN A 286 4.84 -21.60 7.73
N ASN A 287 4.15 -20.98 6.78
CA ASN A 287 3.58 -21.70 5.65
C ASN A 287 4.49 -21.63 4.43
N GLU A 288 4.45 -22.65 3.61
CA GLU A 288 5.03 -22.65 2.27
C GLU A 288 4.09 -21.92 1.31
N VAL A 289 4.63 -21.12 0.40
CA VAL A 289 3.81 -20.44 -0.62
C VAL A 289 3.34 -21.44 -1.68
N LYS A 290 2.08 -21.33 -2.08
CA LYS A 290 1.53 -22.11 -3.19
C LYS A 290 1.93 -21.43 -4.50
N LEU A 291 2.77 -22.11 -5.31
CA LEU A 291 3.24 -21.54 -6.57
C LEU A 291 2.12 -21.26 -7.56
N ASP A 292 1.16 -22.16 -7.68
CA ASP A 292 0.03 -22.05 -8.62
C ASP A 292 -1.18 -21.31 -8.02
N GLY A 293 -0.98 -20.60 -6.90
CA GLY A 293 -1.96 -19.79 -6.23
C GLY A 293 -1.49 -18.36 -6.02
N VAL A 294 -2.37 -17.53 -5.49
CA VAL A 294 -2.00 -16.19 -5.01
C VAL A 294 -1.11 -16.29 -3.77
N GLY A 295 -0.14 -15.40 -3.68
CA GLY A 295 0.80 -15.35 -2.56
C GLY A 295 0.14 -14.92 -1.24
N PRO A 296 0.81 -15.13 -0.13
CA PRO A 296 0.36 -14.68 1.19
C PRO A 296 0.42 -13.16 1.31
N THR A 297 -0.31 -12.61 2.28
CA THR A 297 -0.13 -11.21 2.66
C THR A 297 1.28 -10.98 3.21
N ILE A 298 2.09 -10.18 2.50
CA ILE A 298 3.39 -9.74 3.00
C ILE A 298 3.16 -8.74 4.14
N ARG A 299 3.71 -9.06 5.31
CA ARG A 299 3.56 -8.28 6.54
C ARG A 299 4.76 -7.39 6.78
N SER A 300 4.56 -6.30 7.50
CA SER A 300 5.62 -5.35 7.91
C SER A 300 6.43 -5.82 9.12
N GLU A 301 6.31 -7.07 9.49
CA GLU A 301 6.92 -7.62 10.70
C GLU A 301 8.34 -8.16 10.48
N HIS A 302 8.89 -8.77 11.55
CA HIS A 302 10.26 -9.26 11.55
C HIS A 302 10.50 -10.42 10.56
N HIS A 303 11.76 -10.70 10.27
CA HIS A 303 12.23 -11.77 9.39
C HIS A 303 11.60 -13.16 9.65
N GLY A 304 11.25 -13.48 10.90
CA GLY A 304 10.65 -14.75 11.28
C GLY A 304 9.20 -14.94 10.81
N ASN A 305 8.54 -13.87 10.40
CA ASN A 305 7.14 -13.87 9.96
C ASN A 305 6.99 -13.82 8.43
N ILE A 306 8.08 -13.95 7.68
CA ILE A 306 8.05 -14.06 6.22
C ILE A 306 7.86 -15.53 5.86
N GLU A 307 6.88 -15.82 5.02
CA GLU A 307 6.52 -17.19 4.60
C GLU A 307 7.69 -17.91 3.88
N PHE A 308 7.65 -19.22 3.88
CA PHE A 308 8.64 -20.01 3.19
C PHE A 308 8.39 -20.04 1.68
N ARG A 309 9.44 -19.82 0.90
CA ARG A 309 9.43 -20.09 -0.54
C ARG A 309 9.34 -21.61 -0.76
N ARG A 310 10.05 -22.38 0.07
CA ARG A 310 10.12 -23.83 0.05
C ARG A 310 10.44 -24.35 1.45
N LEU A 311 9.63 -25.28 1.93
CA LEU A 311 9.88 -26.07 3.14
C LEU A 311 10.61 -27.37 2.76
N SER A 312 11.35 -27.95 3.70
CA SER A 312 11.87 -29.32 3.58
C SER A 312 10.72 -30.32 3.61
N LEU A 313 10.93 -31.53 3.10
CA LEU A 313 9.95 -32.63 3.22
C LEU A 313 9.61 -32.91 4.69
N GLN A 314 10.61 -32.87 5.58
CA GLN A 314 10.43 -33.06 7.01
C GLN A 314 9.49 -32.02 7.64
N ASN A 315 9.51 -30.79 7.13
CA ASN A 315 8.68 -29.67 7.59
C ASN A 315 7.35 -29.55 6.80
N GLY A 316 7.01 -30.55 5.97
CA GLY A 316 5.77 -30.58 5.20
C GLY A 316 5.84 -29.85 3.87
N GLY A 317 7.02 -29.71 3.29
CA GLY A 317 7.22 -29.09 1.97
C GLY A 317 6.50 -29.85 0.86
N THR A 318 5.89 -29.11 -0.06
CA THR A 318 5.08 -29.64 -1.17
C THR A 318 5.77 -29.49 -2.54
N HIS A 319 6.86 -28.73 -2.63
CA HIS A 319 7.58 -28.49 -3.87
C HIS A 319 8.57 -29.65 -4.19
N SER A 320 8.02 -30.86 -4.33
CA SER A 320 8.79 -32.11 -4.45
C SER A 320 9.83 -32.10 -5.60
N GLN A 321 9.50 -31.49 -6.74
CA GLN A 321 10.43 -31.40 -7.88
C GLN A 321 11.66 -30.53 -7.57
N GLU A 322 11.46 -29.39 -6.90
CA GLU A 322 12.55 -28.49 -6.50
C GLU A 322 13.42 -29.14 -5.42
N LEU A 323 12.81 -29.83 -4.45
CA LEU A 323 13.51 -30.56 -3.40
C LEU A 323 14.31 -31.74 -3.97
N ALA A 324 13.73 -32.48 -4.93
CA ALA A 324 14.44 -33.58 -5.63
C ALA A 324 15.61 -33.05 -6.47
N ALA A 325 15.53 -31.82 -6.97
CA ALA A 325 16.64 -31.13 -7.64
C ALA A 325 17.71 -30.60 -6.67
N GLY A 326 17.60 -30.86 -5.37
CA GLY A 326 18.58 -30.48 -4.35
C GLY A 326 18.41 -29.05 -3.81
N LEU A 327 17.34 -28.35 -4.17
CA LEU A 327 17.10 -26.99 -3.67
C LEU A 327 16.69 -27.01 -2.19
N GLN A 328 17.32 -26.17 -1.39
CA GLN A 328 17.17 -26.17 0.06
C GLN A 328 15.92 -25.43 0.55
N GLU A 329 15.46 -25.78 1.76
CA GLU A 329 14.46 -25.01 2.49
C GLU A 329 14.91 -23.55 2.63
N ARG A 330 14.02 -22.63 2.32
CA ARG A 330 14.25 -21.19 2.51
C ARG A 330 12.97 -20.37 2.56
N ARG A 331 13.06 -19.22 3.19
CA ARG A 331 12.02 -18.21 3.18
C ARG A 331 12.04 -17.40 1.88
N LEU A 332 10.96 -16.64 1.63
CA LEU A 332 10.92 -15.70 0.53
C LEU A 332 12.05 -14.66 0.63
N THR A 333 12.66 -14.38 -0.51
CA THR A 333 13.64 -13.28 -0.62
C THR A 333 12.93 -11.91 -0.57
N VAL A 334 13.71 -10.86 -0.37
CA VAL A 334 13.20 -9.48 -0.46
C VAL A 334 12.60 -9.21 -1.84
N ARG A 335 13.23 -9.68 -2.94
CA ARG A 335 12.71 -9.51 -4.31
C ARG A 335 11.43 -10.30 -4.56
N GLU A 336 11.32 -11.52 -4.09
CA GLU A 336 10.09 -12.31 -4.18
C GLU A 336 8.94 -11.61 -3.46
N CYS A 337 9.15 -11.07 -2.26
CA CYS A 337 8.16 -10.26 -1.55
C CYS A 337 7.79 -8.98 -2.31
N ALA A 338 8.77 -8.30 -2.91
CA ALA A 338 8.55 -7.09 -3.69
C ALA A 338 7.69 -7.38 -4.95
N ARG A 339 7.97 -8.47 -5.66
CA ARG A 339 7.17 -8.89 -6.82
C ARG A 339 5.75 -9.30 -6.47
N ILE A 340 5.54 -9.97 -5.32
CA ILE A 340 4.19 -10.26 -4.79
C ILE A 340 3.43 -8.95 -4.52
N GLN A 341 4.11 -7.89 -4.07
CA GLN A 341 3.55 -6.54 -3.89
C GLN A 341 3.51 -5.71 -5.17
N THR A 342 3.89 -6.31 -6.30
CA THR A 342 3.92 -5.67 -7.62
C THR A 342 4.84 -4.46 -7.75
N PHE A 343 5.92 -4.40 -6.95
CA PHE A 343 7.01 -3.45 -7.19
C PHE A 343 7.82 -3.85 -8.42
N PRO A 344 8.26 -2.88 -9.24
CA PRO A 344 9.14 -3.17 -10.37
C PRO A 344 10.52 -3.62 -9.89
N ASP A 345 11.21 -4.46 -10.69
CA ASP A 345 12.51 -5.02 -10.31
C ASP A 345 13.60 -3.97 -10.11
N TYR A 346 13.52 -2.84 -10.77
CA TYR A 346 14.46 -1.73 -10.59
C TYR A 346 14.15 -0.84 -9.37
N TYR A 347 13.15 -1.21 -8.54
CA TYR A 347 12.99 -0.60 -7.22
C TYR A 347 13.99 -1.24 -6.25
N GLU A 348 14.94 -0.45 -5.79
CA GLU A 348 16.04 -0.92 -4.96
C GLU A 348 15.62 -0.99 -3.48
N PHE A 349 15.60 -2.19 -2.92
CA PHE A 349 15.27 -2.45 -1.51
C PHE A 349 16.49 -2.76 -0.64
N ILE A 350 17.65 -3.01 -1.25
CA ILE A 350 18.90 -3.25 -0.54
C ILE A 350 19.88 -2.18 -0.99
N ILE A 351 20.22 -1.28 -0.10
CA ILE A 351 21.11 -0.15 -0.38
C ILE A 351 22.25 -0.18 0.63
N LYS A 352 23.47 -0.18 0.15
CA LYS A 352 24.66 -0.13 1.02
C LYS A 352 24.76 1.24 1.67
N LYS A 353 25.06 1.26 2.97
CA LYS A 353 25.37 2.50 3.69
C LYS A 353 26.69 3.09 3.16
N THR A 354 26.68 4.39 2.89
CA THR A 354 27.88 5.19 2.59
C THR A 354 28.06 6.28 3.63
N LYS A 355 29.08 7.13 3.48
CA LYS A 355 29.24 8.32 4.34
C LYS A 355 28.12 9.35 4.13
N GLU A 356 27.58 9.41 2.90
CA GLU A 356 26.61 10.42 2.47
C GLU A 356 25.15 9.90 2.47
N GLN A 357 24.97 8.57 2.45
CA GLN A 357 23.64 7.95 2.34
C GLN A 357 23.43 6.87 3.39
N LYS A 358 22.32 6.94 4.11
CA LYS A 358 21.84 5.86 4.98
C LYS A 358 21.52 4.64 4.11
N GLY A 359 22.02 3.46 4.54
CA GLY A 359 21.71 2.21 3.88
C GLY A 359 20.29 1.73 4.15
N LEU A 360 19.89 0.70 3.40
CA LEU A 360 18.63 0.00 3.56
C LEU A 360 18.89 -1.49 3.73
N SER A 361 18.56 -2.03 4.90
CA SER A 361 18.75 -3.43 5.24
C SER A 361 17.59 -4.30 4.75
N SER A 362 17.74 -5.61 4.78
CA SER A 362 16.65 -6.55 4.48
C SER A 362 15.50 -6.43 5.47
N SER A 363 15.77 -6.15 6.74
CA SER A 363 14.73 -5.91 7.74
C SER A 363 13.88 -4.69 7.41
N ASP A 364 14.54 -3.59 7.00
CA ASP A 364 13.86 -2.38 6.58
C ASP A 364 13.04 -2.65 5.30
N ALA A 365 13.63 -3.39 4.34
CA ALA A 365 12.98 -3.77 3.10
C ALA A 365 11.67 -4.53 3.32
N TYR A 366 11.67 -5.59 4.14
CA TYR A 366 10.46 -6.34 4.44
C TYR A 366 9.38 -5.48 5.09
N LYS A 367 9.77 -4.57 5.99
CA LYS A 367 8.82 -3.63 6.63
C LYS A 367 8.22 -2.66 5.61
N ILE A 368 9.02 -2.08 4.73
CA ILE A 368 8.57 -1.15 3.69
C ILE A 368 7.63 -1.87 2.72
N ILE A 369 8.00 -3.05 2.23
CA ILE A 369 7.18 -3.86 1.33
C ILE A 369 5.85 -4.24 2.00
N GLY A 370 5.89 -4.71 3.24
CA GLY A 370 4.71 -5.14 3.97
C GLY A 370 3.73 -4.02 4.30
N ASN A 371 4.22 -2.79 4.55
CA ASN A 371 3.38 -1.61 4.79
C ASN A 371 2.77 -1.05 3.50
N ALA A 372 3.36 -1.33 2.35
CA ALA A 372 2.92 -0.73 1.11
C ALA A 372 1.53 -1.23 0.66
N VAL A 373 0.80 -0.36 -0.01
CA VAL A 373 -0.30 -0.76 -0.90
C VAL A 373 0.31 -1.33 -2.17
N PRO A 374 -0.15 -2.51 -2.67
CA PRO A 374 0.37 -3.06 -3.91
C PRO A 374 0.32 -2.04 -5.06
N CYS A 375 1.42 -1.92 -5.81
CA CYS A 375 1.56 -0.85 -6.80
C CYS A 375 0.48 -0.94 -7.90
N VAL A 376 0.15 -2.16 -8.36
CA VAL A 376 -0.89 -2.37 -9.38
C VAL A 376 -2.29 -2.07 -8.83
N LEU A 377 -2.60 -2.39 -7.56
CA LEU A 377 -3.87 -2.00 -6.93
C LEU A 377 -3.99 -0.47 -6.86
N ALA A 378 -2.94 0.21 -6.41
CA ALA A 378 -2.92 1.66 -6.36
C ALA A 378 -3.06 2.29 -7.76
N TYR A 379 -2.47 1.68 -8.79
CA TYR A 379 -2.61 2.12 -10.18
C TYR A 379 -4.04 1.94 -10.71
N ASN A 380 -4.70 0.81 -10.41
CA ASN A 380 -6.12 0.61 -10.74
C ASN A 380 -7.00 1.72 -10.12
N ILE A 381 -6.75 2.06 -8.85
CA ILE A 381 -7.47 3.16 -8.17
C ILE A 381 -7.17 4.49 -8.88
N ALA A 382 -5.89 4.81 -9.11
CA ALA A 382 -5.48 6.05 -9.74
C ALA A 382 -6.09 6.24 -11.12
N LYS A 383 -6.01 5.22 -12.00
CA LYS A 383 -6.57 5.29 -13.35
C LYS A 383 -8.09 5.41 -13.35
N ASN A 384 -8.79 4.73 -12.44
CA ASN A 384 -10.24 4.86 -12.31
C ASN A 384 -10.65 6.28 -11.88
N ILE A 385 -9.90 6.89 -10.95
CA ILE A 385 -10.14 8.27 -10.51
C ILE A 385 -9.79 9.28 -11.61
N GLU A 386 -8.63 9.12 -12.26
CA GLU A 386 -8.18 9.98 -13.38
C GLU A 386 -9.22 10.03 -14.49
N GLN A 387 -9.70 8.87 -14.96
CA GLN A 387 -10.72 8.77 -16.02
C GLN A 387 -12.05 9.46 -15.66
N LYS A 388 -12.37 9.55 -14.35
CA LYS A 388 -13.61 10.13 -13.86
C LYS A 388 -13.46 11.52 -13.27
N TRP A 389 -12.24 12.06 -13.23
CA TRP A 389 -11.94 13.34 -12.58
C TRP A 389 -12.86 14.46 -13.06
N ASN A 390 -13.03 14.56 -14.37
CA ASN A 390 -13.90 15.58 -15.00
C ASN A 390 -15.41 15.33 -14.75
N ASN A 391 -15.81 14.14 -14.34
CA ASN A 391 -17.19 13.91 -13.89
C ASN A 391 -17.42 14.48 -12.49
N TYR A 392 -16.39 14.48 -11.64
CA TYR A 392 -16.47 14.96 -10.27
C TYR A 392 -16.29 16.47 -10.16
N PHE A 393 -15.29 17.04 -10.82
CA PHE A 393 -14.79 18.39 -10.61
C PHE A 393 -14.75 19.21 -11.90
N GLU A 394 -14.88 20.55 -11.74
CA GLU A 394 -14.53 21.46 -12.82
C GLU A 394 -12.99 21.47 -13.02
N LEU A 395 -12.56 21.68 -14.25
CA LEU A 395 -11.14 21.80 -14.63
C LEU A 395 -10.54 23.09 -14.07
#